data_336a7de67b8c341a8e919e3e8861cb95
#
_entry.id   336a7de67b8c341a8e919e3e8861cb95
#
_cell.length_a   1.000
_cell.length_b   1.000
_cell.length_c   1.000
_cell.angle_alpha   90.00
_cell.angle_beta   90.00
_cell.angle_gamma   90.00
#
_symmetry.space_group_name_H-M   'P 1'
#
loop_
_entity.id
_entity.type
_entity.pdbx_description
1 polymer ?
#
loop_
_entity_poly.entity_id
_entity_poly.type
_entity_poly.pdbx_seq_one_letter_code
_entity_poly.pdbx_strand_id
1 'polypeptide(L)'
;MNMPKLLAGFAVTSLALAACGGGGGGSSQTIKGTVKIGIDLPVSGSDASDGQPAQNGAKLRIKQAGKICGASSHTDACFTVQALPLDDAVNGVHDPGQGAKNVQQFIADSSVLGMVGPFNSNVARAEIPIANTAGLAMVSPANTNECLTQEPPDGHCAGQAAKLRPKGGNNYFRVCTTDLIQGPAAADFAYNKLSKKKVYIFNDQQTYGLGIAKNFAGQFVKDGGTILDSDLGGFDPGSTNDFKNQINRAKSLGADVVFFGGTTATKGGQIRKQMAGLLDVPYVAGDGISGNQFAKDAGANAANSYFTVAGPYPQKLSTAQQFNVDYKKEYSQDVGAYSAQAFDAAGVIVAAIGRAIDDAGGSQPTRDQVTAQLAKTKDYKGVIGTTTFDSNGDTTLKIITVYKWTSANDTGGTFVDQVTVA
;
A
#
# COMPACT_ATOMS: atom_id res chain seq x y z
N MET A 1 73.76 -35.93 21.56
CA MET A 1 73.87 -37.43 21.62
C MET A 1 72.61 -38.00 21.04
N ASN A 2 72.79 -38.61 19.94
CA ASN A 2 71.97 -39.44 19.02
C ASN A 2 70.55 -39.86 19.38
N MET A 3 69.67 -39.57 18.44
CA MET A 3 68.39 -40.25 18.19
C MET A 3 68.58 -41.74 17.87
N PRO A 4 67.51 -42.56 17.96
CA PRO A 4 67.02 -43.01 16.66
C PRO A 4 65.46 -42.97 16.51
N LYS A 5 65.10 -42.88 15.23
CA LYS A 5 63.75 -42.93 14.68
C LYS A 5 63.16 -44.36 14.74
N LEU A 6 61.90 -44.49 15.09
CA LEU A 6 61.09 -45.68 14.78
C LEU A 6 59.93 -45.28 13.88
N LEU A 7 59.94 -45.86 12.66
CA LEU A 7 58.80 -45.86 11.74
C LEU A 7 57.81 -46.97 12.18
N ALA A 8 56.56 -46.62 12.36
CA ALA A 8 55.46 -47.60 12.42
C ALA A 8 54.50 -47.33 11.26
N GLY A 9 54.48 -48.26 10.32
CA GLY A 9 53.54 -48.27 9.18
C GLY A 9 52.15 -48.70 9.65
N PHE A 10 51.13 -47.93 9.29
CA PHE A 10 49.74 -48.33 9.43
C PHE A 10 49.17 -48.69 8.06
N ALA A 11 48.78 -49.96 7.93
CA ALA A 11 48.05 -50.49 6.78
C ALA A 11 46.58 -49.99 6.86
N VAL A 12 46.15 -49.28 5.84
CA VAL A 12 44.75 -48.86 5.67
C VAL A 12 43.99 -49.93 4.93
N THR A 13 43.16 -50.69 5.62
CA THR A 13 42.20 -51.64 5.04
C THR A 13 40.94 -50.86 4.63
N SER A 14 40.72 -50.75 3.31
CA SER A 14 39.53 -50.14 2.72
C SER A 14 38.34 -51.10 2.87
N LEU A 15 37.40 -50.83 3.73
CA LEU A 15 36.06 -51.45 3.75
C LEU A 15 35.16 -50.66 2.80
N ALA A 16 34.82 -51.24 1.69
CA ALA A 16 33.75 -50.77 0.79
C ALA A 16 32.39 -51.16 1.43
N LEU A 17 31.70 -50.21 2.05
CA LEU A 17 30.28 -50.37 2.36
C LEU A 17 29.45 -49.93 1.13
N ALA A 18 28.88 -50.91 0.45
CA ALA A 18 27.82 -50.70 -0.52
C ALA A 18 26.54 -50.41 0.27
N ALA A 19 26.18 -49.11 0.43
CA ALA A 19 24.89 -48.69 0.89
C ALA A 19 23.93 -48.56 -0.29
N CYS A 20 23.07 -49.55 -0.51
CA CYS A 20 21.83 -49.37 -1.23
C CYS A 20 20.92 -48.48 -0.42
N GLY A 21 20.90 -47.18 -0.76
CA GLY A 21 19.98 -46.22 -0.24
C GLY A 21 18.98 -45.84 -1.31
N GLY A 22 17.70 -46.12 -1.06
CA GLY A 22 16.58 -45.84 -1.95
C GLY A 22 16.52 -44.38 -2.34
N GLY A 23 16.39 -44.14 -3.65
CA GLY A 23 16.25 -42.84 -4.25
C GLY A 23 14.94 -42.16 -3.90
N GLY A 24 14.97 -41.21 -3.01
CA GLY A 24 14.04 -40.10 -2.99
C GLY A 24 14.53 -39.07 -4.00
N GLY A 25 13.98 -39.07 -5.20
CA GLY A 25 14.29 -38.08 -6.25
C GLY A 25 13.78 -36.71 -5.86
N GLY A 26 14.49 -36.00 -5.01
CA GLY A 26 14.35 -34.57 -4.87
C GLY A 26 15.00 -33.93 -6.10
N SER A 27 14.22 -33.40 -7.05
CA SER A 27 14.73 -32.62 -8.15
C SER A 27 15.56 -31.46 -7.56
N SER A 28 16.87 -31.44 -7.90
CA SER A 28 17.74 -30.36 -7.46
C SER A 28 17.28 -29.06 -8.09
N GLN A 29 16.90 -28.07 -7.25
CA GLN A 29 16.47 -26.77 -7.71
C GLN A 29 17.63 -26.04 -8.38
N THR A 30 17.40 -25.56 -9.61
CA THR A 30 18.40 -24.86 -10.41
C THR A 30 18.07 -23.36 -10.44
N ILE A 31 19.01 -22.53 -9.98
CA ILE A 31 18.89 -21.07 -10.11
C ILE A 31 19.28 -20.69 -11.53
N LYS A 32 18.30 -20.21 -12.31
CA LYS A 32 18.44 -19.83 -13.73
C LYS A 32 18.78 -18.36 -13.97
N GLY A 33 18.71 -17.53 -12.94
CA GLY A 33 18.96 -16.10 -13.03
C GLY A 33 18.39 -15.32 -11.86
N THR A 34 18.26 -14.02 -12.07
CA THR A 34 17.67 -13.09 -11.08
C THR A 34 16.50 -12.35 -11.71
N VAL A 35 15.40 -12.27 -11.00
CA VAL A 35 14.26 -11.41 -11.30
C VAL A 35 14.12 -10.34 -10.23
N LYS A 36 13.54 -9.21 -10.58
CA LYS A 36 13.35 -8.08 -9.66
C LYS A 36 11.89 -7.72 -9.55
N ILE A 37 11.54 -7.21 -8.36
CA ILE A 37 10.26 -6.55 -8.10
C ILE A 37 10.56 -5.09 -7.78
N GLY A 38 10.05 -4.17 -8.59
CA GLY A 38 10.12 -2.74 -8.33
C GLY A 38 9.30 -2.38 -7.09
N ILE A 39 9.71 -1.34 -6.38
CA ILE A 39 8.92 -0.75 -5.29
C ILE A 39 8.98 0.75 -5.48
N ASP A 40 7.84 1.39 -5.73
CA ASP A 40 7.73 2.85 -5.90
C ASP A 40 6.79 3.43 -4.87
N LEU A 41 7.35 4.10 -3.87
CA LEU A 41 6.63 4.63 -2.71
C LEU A 41 7.32 5.89 -2.20
N PRO A 42 6.60 6.87 -1.60
CA PRO A 42 7.19 8.10 -1.11
C PRO A 42 7.94 7.83 0.21
N VAL A 43 9.25 7.75 0.17
CA VAL A 43 10.07 7.38 1.34
C VAL A 43 10.93 8.52 1.87
N SER A 44 10.72 9.74 1.38
CA SER A 44 11.35 10.96 1.87
C SER A 44 10.31 12.04 2.19
N GLY A 45 10.67 12.99 3.05
CA GLY A 45 9.85 14.12 3.44
C GLY A 45 8.62 13.77 4.29
N SER A 46 7.52 14.51 4.09
CA SER A 46 6.31 14.39 4.94
C SER A 46 5.58 13.07 4.74
N ASP A 47 5.59 12.50 3.53
CA ASP A 47 4.94 11.23 3.23
C ASP A 47 5.78 10.01 3.65
N ALA A 48 7.05 10.21 4.05
CA ALA A 48 7.93 9.13 4.47
C ALA A 48 7.39 8.35 5.67
N SER A 49 6.60 9.00 6.52
CA SER A 49 5.99 8.34 7.69
C SER A 49 4.96 7.26 7.33
N ASP A 50 4.45 7.30 6.12
CA ASP A 50 3.56 6.29 5.54
C ASP A 50 4.29 5.38 4.56
N GLY A 51 5.07 5.96 3.65
CA GLY A 51 5.75 5.25 2.57
C GLY A 51 6.88 4.33 3.04
N GLN A 52 7.69 4.75 4.01
CA GLN A 52 8.78 3.89 4.52
C GLN A 52 8.29 2.61 5.20
N PRO A 53 7.29 2.64 6.11
CA PRO A 53 6.74 1.43 6.69
C PRO A 53 6.16 0.47 5.64
N ALA A 54 5.49 1.00 4.61
CA ALA A 54 4.98 0.21 3.50
C ALA A 54 6.11 -0.40 2.66
N GLN A 55 7.15 0.40 2.30
CA GLN A 55 8.32 -0.12 1.58
C GLN A 55 9.01 -1.25 2.35
N ASN A 56 9.13 -1.10 3.65
CA ASN A 56 9.71 -2.12 4.51
C ASN A 56 8.88 -3.41 4.48
N GLY A 57 7.55 -3.33 4.51
CA GLY A 57 6.67 -4.50 4.35
C GLY A 57 6.92 -5.25 3.05
N ALA A 58 6.95 -4.54 1.92
CA ALA A 58 7.26 -5.14 0.61
C ALA A 58 8.67 -5.76 0.55
N LYS A 59 9.69 -5.05 1.05
CA LYS A 59 11.08 -5.54 1.12
C LYS A 59 11.19 -6.79 1.97
N LEU A 60 10.51 -6.84 3.12
CA LEU A 60 10.49 -8.02 4.00
C LEU A 60 9.95 -9.24 3.26
N ARG A 61 8.83 -9.11 2.54
CA ARG A 61 8.25 -10.23 1.78
C ARG A 61 9.17 -10.73 0.69
N ILE A 62 9.79 -9.83 -0.07
CA ILE A 62 10.75 -10.18 -1.13
C ILE A 62 11.98 -10.87 -0.53
N LYS A 63 12.52 -10.34 0.58
CA LYS A 63 13.63 -10.95 1.31
C LYS A 63 13.30 -12.36 1.80
N GLN A 64 12.10 -12.56 2.37
CA GLN A 64 11.65 -13.87 2.84
C GLN A 64 11.44 -14.86 1.68
N ALA A 65 11.04 -14.40 0.51
CA ALA A 65 10.95 -15.25 -0.67
C ALA A 65 12.33 -15.76 -1.11
N GLY A 66 13.35 -14.90 -1.11
CA GLY A 66 14.72 -15.20 -1.49
C GLY A 66 14.88 -15.70 -2.94
N LYS A 67 14.06 -16.64 -3.34
CA LYS A 67 13.92 -17.17 -4.70
C LYS A 67 12.47 -17.47 -5.03
N ILE A 68 12.16 -17.49 -6.32
CA ILE A 68 10.85 -17.88 -6.85
C ILE A 68 11.08 -19.02 -7.85
N CYS A 69 10.37 -20.12 -7.65
CA CYS A 69 10.38 -21.27 -8.55
C CYS A 69 9.03 -21.39 -9.25
N GLY A 70 8.93 -22.21 -10.28
CA GLY A 70 7.66 -22.57 -10.86
C GLY A 70 6.70 -23.12 -9.80
N ALA A 71 5.41 -22.76 -9.89
CA ALA A 71 4.44 -23.04 -8.85
C ALA A 71 3.95 -24.49 -8.86
N SER A 72 3.99 -25.18 -10.00
CA SER A 72 3.41 -26.51 -10.18
C SER A 72 4.21 -27.45 -11.05
N SER A 73 4.56 -27.07 -12.28
CA SER A 73 5.16 -27.96 -13.27
C SER A 73 6.68 -27.83 -13.40
N HIS A 74 7.24 -26.66 -13.07
CA HIS A 74 8.67 -26.36 -13.18
C HIS A 74 9.23 -25.94 -11.80
N THR A 75 8.93 -26.72 -10.77
CA THR A 75 9.32 -26.44 -9.38
C THR A 75 10.84 -26.49 -9.14
N ASP A 76 11.60 -27.08 -10.10
CA ASP A 76 13.05 -27.10 -10.14
C ASP A 76 13.67 -25.85 -10.80
N ALA A 77 12.91 -25.12 -11.61
CA ALA A 77 13.35 -23.90 -12.29
C ALA A 77 13.10 -22.68 -11.37
N CYS A 78 14.18 -22.14 -10.80
CA CYS A 78 14.12 -21.06 -9.82
C CYS A 78 14.89 -19.82 -10.28
N PHE A 79 14.47 -18.67 -9.79
CA PHE A 79 15.14 -17.38 -9.96
C PHE A 79 15.34 -16.73 -8.61
N THR A 80 16.52 -16.18 -8.33
CA THR A 80 16.72 -15.31 -7.18
C THR A 80 15.84 -14.08 -7.34
N VAL A 81 15.15 -13.66 -6.27
CA VAL A 81 14.32 -12.46 -6.32
C VAL A 81 14.97 -11.31 -5.54
N GLN A 82 14.95 -10.10 -6.11
CA GLN A 82 15.50 -8.90 -5.49
C GLN A 82 14.48 -7.77 -5.53
N ALA A 83 14.48 -6.95 -4.47
CA ALA A 83 13.75 -5.69 -4.45
C ALA A 83 14.55 -4.60 -5.16
N LEU A 84 13.86 -3.76 -5.94
CA LEU A 84 14.42 -2.54 -6.54
C LEU A 84 13.58 -1.35 -6.05
N PRO A 85 13.90 -0.79 -4.85
CA PRO A 85 13.14 0.31 -4.30
C PRO A 85 13.55 1.65 -4.91
N LEU A 86 12.57 2.48 -5.26
CA LEU A 86 12.72 3.86 -5.67
C LEU A 86 11.81 4.75 -4.79
N ASP A 87 12.06 6.06 -4.82
CA ASP A 87 11.32 7.10 -4.11
C ASP A 87 10.59 7.96 -5.14
N ASP A 88 9.28 8.10 -5.01
CA ASP A 88 8.47 8.97 -5.85
C ASP A 88 8.29 10.39 -5.26
N ALA A 89 8.89 10.69 -4.12
CA ALA A 89 8.81 12.02 -3.52
C ALA A 89 9.84 12.99 -4.11
N VAL A 90 9.40 14.22 -4.35
CA VAL A 90 10.25 15.37 -4.71
C VAL A 90 9.99 16.49 -3.70
N ASN A 91 11.06 17.05 -3.14
CA ASN A 91 10.96 18.08 -2.10
C ASN A 91 10.08 17.65 -0.90
N GLY A 92 10.05 16.36 -0.63
CA GLY A 92 9.34 15.77 0.50
C GLY A 92 7.85 15.56 0.32
N VAL A 93 7.34 15.65 -0.91
CA VAL A 93 5.96 15.37 -1.29
C VAL A 93 5.94 14.38 -2.46
N HIS A 94 5.02 13.43 -2.46
CA HIS A 94 4.82 12.51 -3.59
C HIS A 94 4.62 13.27 -4.91
N ASP A 95 5.32 12.86 -5.96
CA ASP A 95 5.35 13.56 -7.24
C ASP A 95 5.03 12.64 -8.42
N PRO A 96 3.95 12.91 -9.18
CA PRO A 96 3.58 12.09 -10.34
C PRO A 96 4.64 12.04 -11.44
N GLY A 97 5.43 13.12 -11.61
CA GLY A 97 6.49 13.18 -12.60
C GLY A 97 7.69 12.30 -12.20
N GLN A 98 8.00 12.24 -10.91
CA GLN A 98 9.04 11.35 -10.40
C GLN A 98 8.60 9.89 -10.48
N GLY A 99 7.36 9.57 -10.07
CA GLY A 99 6.80 8.21 -10.24
C GLY A 99 6.84 7.75 -11.69
N ALA A 100 6.46 8.61 -12.65
CA ALA A 100 6.56 8.31 -14.08
C ALA A 100 7.99 7.96 -14.53
N LYS A 101 9.02 8.67 -14.01
CA LYS A 101 10.44 8.37 -14.27
C LYS A 101 10.85 7.04 -13.64
N ASN A 102 10.40 6.75 -12.42
CA ASN A 102 10.69 5.52 -11.72
C ASN A 102 10.14 4.30 -12.48
N VAL A 103 8.90 4.37 -12.98
CA VAL A 103 8.32 3.33 -13.83
C VAL A 103 9.12 3.14 -15.12
N GLN A 104 9.56 4.22 -15.77
CA GLN A 104 10.44 4.11 -16.95
C GLN A 104 11.77 3.42 -16.61
N GLN A 105 12.34 3.68 -15.44
CA GLN A 105 13.54 2.99 -14.97
C GLN A 105 13.28 1.49 -14.74
N PHE A 106 12.14 1.10 -14.16
CA PHE A 106 11.74 -0.29 -14.03
C PHE A 106 11.56 -0.96 -15.40
N ILE A 107 10.98 -0.25 -16.37
CA ILE A 107 10.77 -0.78 -17.72
C ILE A 107 12.09 -1.00 -18.44
N ALA A 108 13.09 -0.15 -18.25
CA ALA A 108 14.41 -0.28 -18.87
C ALA A 108 15.19 -1.53 -18.40
N ASP A 109 14.87 -2.06 -17.23
CA ASP A 109 15.45 -3.32 -16.70
C ASP A 109 14.49 -4.49 -16.96
N SER A 110 14.83 -5.35 -17.93
CA SER A 110 14.01 -6.50 -18.31
C SER A 110 13.87 -7.56 -17.20
N SER A 111 14.71 -7.52 -16.17
CA SER A 111 14.57 -8.40 -15.00
C SER A 111 13.47 -7.95 -14.04
N VAL A 112 12.96 -6.70 -14.13
CA VAL A 112 11.83 -6.22 -13.36
C VAL A 112 10.53 -6.75 -13.98
N LEU A 113 9.85 -7.65 -13.27
CA LEU A 113 8.67 -8.37 -13.75
C LEU A 113 7.35 -7.86 -13.22
N GLY A 114 7.37 -7.03 -12.18
CA GLY A 114 6.21 -6.40 -11.56
C GLY A 114 6.67 -5.38 -10.53
N MET A 115 5.76 -4.56 -10.02
CA MET A 115 6.08 -3.57 -9.00
C MET A 115 5.02 -3.47 -7.92
N VAL A 116 5.47 -3.19 -6.69
CA VAL A 116 4.64 -2.75 -5.56
C VAL A 116 4.56 -1.24 -5.59
N GLY A 117 3.34 -0.72 -5.57
CA GLY A 117 3.11 0.73 -5.61
C GLY A 117 2.20 1.16 -6.77
N PRO A 118 2.07 2.49 -6.92
CA PRO A 118 2.50 3.52 -5.98
C PRO A 118 1.60 3.63 -4.74
N PHE A 119 1.93 4.59 -3.84
CA PHE A 119 1.15 4.85 -2.63
C PHE A 119 0.02 5.86 -2.90
N ASN A 120 0.30 6.92 -3.65
CA ASN A 120 -0.60 8.05 -3.86
C ASN A 120 -1.35 7.95 -5.19
N SER A 121 -2.65 8.28 -5.18
CA SER A 121 -3.52 8.06 -6.35
C SER A 121 -3.21 8.98 -7.54
N ASN A 122 -2.69 10.19 -7.33
CA ASN A 122 -2.23 11.08 -8.40
C ASN A 122 -0.94 10.55 -9.06
N VAL A 123 -0.05 9.89 -8.29
CA VAL A 123 1.13 9.20 -8.82
C VAL A 123 0.69 8.01 -9.67
N ALA A 124 -0.22 7.17 -9.14
CA ALA A 124 -0.80 6.05 -9.90
C ALA A 124 -1.39 6.48 -11.24
N ARG A 125 -2.07 7.62 -11.26
CA ARG A 125 -2.66 8.16 -12.49
C ARG A 125 -1.61 8.47 -13.56
N ALA A 126 -0.39 8.85 -13.18
CA ALA A 126 0.71 9.09 -14.10
C ALA A 126 1.43 7.79 -14.51
N GLU A 127 1.55 6.84 -13.61
CA GLU A 127 2.31 5.62 -13.80
C GLU A 127 1.58 4.53 -14.60
N ILE A 128 0.27 4.34 -14.32
CA ILE A 128 -0.52 3.25 -14.90
C ILE A 128 -0.42 3.21 -16.43
N PRO A 129 -0.55 4.32 -17.18
CA PRO A 129 -0.48 4.30 -18.64
C PRO A 129 0.88 3.84 -19.18
N ILE A 130 1.97 4.26 -18.50
CA ILE A 130 3.34 3.94 -18.87
C ILE A 130 3.59 2.45 -18.64
N ALA A 131 3.25 1.95 -17.45
CA ALA A 131 3.36 0.56 -17.08
C ALA A 131 2.47 -0.35 -17.95
N ASN A 132 1.23 0.10 -18.27
CA ASN A 132 0.31 -0.61 -19.15
C ASN A 132 0.89 -0.84 -20.53
N THR A 133 1.47 0.20 -21.14
CA THR A 133 2.10 0.10 -22.47
C THR A 133 3.22 -0.94 -22.48
N ALA A 134 3.98 -1.07 -21.38
CA ALA A 134 5.09 -2.02 -21.25
C ALA A 134 4.67 -3.40 -20.74
N GLY A 135 3.39 -3.62 -20.44
CA GLY A 135 2.89 -4.85 -19.82
C GLY A 135 3.35 -5.07 -18.37
N LEU A 136 3.90 -4.04 -17.72
CA LEU A 136 4.38 -4.14 -16.35
C LEU A 136 3.20 -4.14 -15.36
N ALA A 137 3.08 -5.21 -14.59
CA ALA A 137 2.08 -5.32 -13.54
C ALA A 137 2.40 -4.44 -12.34
N MET A 138 1.38 -3.77 -11.81
CA MET A 138 1.46 -2.92 -10.62
C MET A 138 0.49 -3.45 -9.56
N VAL A 139 0.94 -3.54 -8.31
CA VAL A 139 0.06 -3.86 -7.17
C VAL A 139 0.22 -2.80 -6.10
N SER A 140 -0.77 -1.93 -5.98
CA SER A 140 -0.76 -0.88 -4.97
C SER A 140 -1.17 -1.41 -3.59
N PRO A 141 -0.44 -1.05 -2.53
CA PRO A 141 -0.87 -1.32 -1.16
C PRO A 141 -1.91 -0.33 -0.64
N ALA A 142 -2.00 0.89 -1.20
CA ALA A 142 -2.62 2.03 -0.55
C ALA A 142 -3.46 2.97 -1.45
N ASN A 143 -3.42 2.84 -2.78
CA ASN A 143 -4.24 3.71 -3.62
C ASN A 143 -5.73 3.39 -3.47
N THR A 144 -6.50 4.35 -3.02
CA THR A 144 -7.93 4.14 -2.73
C THR A 144 -8.88 4.77 -3.76
N ASN A 145 -8.40 5.72 -4.59
CA ASN A 145 -9.29 6.37 -5.55
C ASN A 145 -9.89 5.38 -6.56
N GLU A 146 -11.22 5.31 -6.63
CA GLU A 146 -11.98 4.38 -7.45
C GLU A 146 -11.77 4.59 -8.95
N CYS A 147 -11.55 5.84 -9.37
CA CYS A 147 -11.39 6.18 -10.77
C CYS A 147 -10.13 5.58 -11.43
N LEU A 148 -9.23 5.00 -10.63
CA LEU A 148 -8.07 4.27 -11.16
C LEU A 148 -8.45 2.93 -11.79
N THR A 149 -9.56 2.33 -11.38
CA THR A 149 -9.94 0.96 -11.76
C THR A 149 -11.35 0.82 -12.31
N GLN A 150 -12.29 1.67 -11.91
CA GLN A 150 -13.70 1.52 -12.24
C GLN A 150 -14.40 2.83 -12.52
N GLU A 151 -15.57 2.75 -13.13
CA GLU A 151 -16.48 3.87 -13.33
C GLU A 151 -17.71 3.66 -12.44
N PRO A 152 -17.90 4.48 -11.41
CA PRO A 152 -19.10 4.41 -10.57
C PRO A 152 -20.36 4.74 -11.35
N PRO A 153 -21.55 4.28 -10.87
CA PRO A 153 -22.82 4.46 -11.58
C PRO A 153 -23.19 5.93 -11.89
N ASP A 154 -22.71 6.88 -11.11
CA ASP A 154 -22.93 8.31 -11.31
C ASP A 154 -22.02 8.93 -12.37
N GLY A 155 -21.08 8.15 -12.91
CA GLY A 155 -20.20 8.57 -14.02
C GLY A 155 -19.14 9.62 -13.64
N HIS A 156 -18.90 9.88 -12.36
CA HIS A 156 -18.02 10.97 -11.93
C HIS A 156 -16.53 10.79 -12.30
N CYS A 157 -16.12 9.57 -12.67
CA CYS A 157 -14.76 9.27 -13.12
C CYS A 157 -14.54 9.58 -14.62
N ALA A 158 -15.60 9.84 -15.39
CA ALA A 158 -15.54 10.25 -16.81
C ALA A 158 -14.68 9.32 -17.70
N GLY A 159 -14.76 7.99 -17.43
CA GLY A 159 -14.03 6.97 -18.19
C GLY A 159 -12.53 6.96 -17.92
N GLN A 160 -12.07 7.48 -16.77
CA GLN A 160 -10.64 7.57 -16.46
C GLN A 160 -9.96 6.20 -16.45
N ALA A 161 -10.57 5.20 -15.85
CA ALA A 161 -9.98 3.85 -15.77
C ALA A 161 -9.60 3.29 -17.15
N ALA A 162 -10.46 3.46 -18.16
CA ALA A 162 -10.17 3.03 -19.52
C ALA A 162 -9.04 3.85 -20.18
N LYS A 163 -9.02 5.18 -19.96
CA LYS A 163 -7.97 6.07 -20.47
C LYS A 163 -6.59 5.77 -19.91
N LEU A 164 -6.52 5.22 -18.71
CA LEU A 164 -5.27 4.79 -18.08
C LEU A 164 -4.69 3.48 -18.66
N ARG A 165 -5.40 2.80 -19.57
CA ARG A 165 -4.99 1.51 -20.15
C ARG A 165 -4.88 1.58 -21.68
N PRO A 166 -3.89 2.36 -22.22
CA PRO A 166 -3.78 2.60 -23.66
C PRO A 166 -3.51 1.34 -24.50
N LYS A 167 -2.84 0.32 -23.93
CA LYS A 167 -2.63 -0.99 -24.58
C LYS A 167 -3.89 -1.88 -24.49
N GLY A 168 -4.88 -1.49 -23.68
CA GLY A 168 -5.99 -2.35 -23.27
C GLY A 168 -5.57 -3.38 -22.21
N GLY A 169 -6.56 -4.04 -21.64
CA GLY A 169 -6.35 -4.97 -20.54
C GLY A 169 -5.95 -4.29 -19.22
N ASN A 170 -6.05 -5.03 -18.12
CA ASN A 170 -5.71 -4.49 -16.81
C ASN A 170 -4.29 -4.93 -16.41
N ASN A 171 -3.46 -3.97 -16.03
CA ASN A 171 -2.13 -4.17 -15.47
C ASN A 171 -1.99 -3.64 -14.03
N TYR A 172 -3.05 -3.05 -13.48
CA TYR A 172 -3.06 -2.40 -12.19
C TYR A 172 -4.03 -3.09 -11.24
N PHE A 173 -3.51 -3.47 -10.08
CA PHE A 173 -4.22 -4.18 -9.03
C PHE A 173 -3.99 -3.48 -7.69
N ARG A 174 -4.86 -3.74 -6.69
CA ARG A 174 -4.64 -3.23 -5.34
C ARG A 174 -5.17 -4.17 -4.27
N VAL A 175 -4.46 -4.23 -3.16
CA VAL A 175 -4.81 -5.06 -2.00
C VAL A 175 -5.53 -4.27 -0.90
N CYS A 176 -5.72 -2.96 -1.07
CA CYS A 176 -6.58 -2.10 -0.26
C CYS A 176 -7.93 -1.89 -0.96
N THR A 177 -8.97 -1.60 -0.19
CA THR A 177 -10.29 -1.25 -0.75
C THR A 177 -10.32 0.20 -1.27
N THR A 178 -11.45 0.62 -1.86
CA THR A 178 -11.57 1.92 -2.55
C THR A 178 -12.24 3.00 -1.69
N ASP A 179 -12.14 4.25 -2.15
CA ASP A 179 -12.83 5.40 -1.54
C ASP A 179 -14.36 5.28 -1.62
N LEU A 180 -14.91 4.46 -2.53
CA LEU A 180 -16.34 4.10 -2.55
C LEU A 180 -16.78 3.37 -1.26
N ILE A 181 -15.83 2.78 -0.52
CA ILE A 181 -16.05 2.12 0.75
C ILE A 181 -15.52 2.99 1.90
N GLN A 182 -14.34 3.59 1.74
CA GLN A 182 -13.66 4.33 2.79
C GLN A 182 -14.35 5.66 3.10
N GLY A 183 -14.77 6.42 2.09
CA GLY A 183 -15.47 7.70 2.26
C GLY A 183 -16.78 7.52 3.02
N PRO A 184 -17.70 6.62 2.58
CA PRO A 184 -18.91 6.28 3.33
C PRO A 184 -18.65 5.81 4.76
N ALA A 185 -17.67 4.94 5.00
CA ALA A 185 -17.35 4.48 6.35
C ALA A 185 -16.90 5.62 7.27
N ALA A 186 -16.12 6.59 6.75
CA ALA A 186 -15.74 7.79 7.49
C ALA A 186 -16.94 8.70 7.80
N ALA A 187 -17.90 8.82 6.85
CA ALA A 187 -19.12 9.60 7.03
C ALA A 187 -20.04 8.96 8.09
N ASP A 188 -20.30 7.65 7.99
CA ASP A 188 -21.07 6.89 8.96
C ASP A 188 -20.46 7.02 10.38
N PHE A 189 -19.13 6.95 10.47
CA PHE A 189 -18.43 7.14 11.74
C PHE A 189 -18.66 8.56 12.31
N ALA A 190 -18.50 9.59 11.48
CA ALA A 190 -18.71 10.97 11.91
C ALA A 190 -20.18 11.21 12.33
N TYR A 191 -21.12 10.73 11.51
CA TYR A 191 -22.54 10.97 11.75
C TYR A 191 -23.10 10.13 12.89
N ASN A 192 -22.84 8.83 12.92
CA ASN A 192 -23.47 7.89 13.84
C ASN A 192 -22.67 7.71 15.14
N LYS A 193 -21.32 7.58 15.05
CA LYS A 193 -20.50 7.33 16.25
C LYS A 193 -20.10 8.60 16.97
N LEU A 194 -19.73 9.66 16.23
CA LEU A 194 -19.42 10.96 16.82
C LEU A 194 -20.67 11.86 16.99
N SER A 195 -21.83 11.45 16.47
CA SER A 195 -23.10 12.19 16.53
C SER A 195 -23.01 13.60 15.92
N LYS A 196 -22.25 13.77 14.82
CA LYS A 196 -22.04 15.04 14.14
C LYS A 196 -23.00 15.21 12.97
N LYS A 197 -23.50 16.43 12.79
CA LYS A 197 -24.58 16.71 11.82
C LYS A 197 -24.23 17.80 10.80
N LYS A 198 -23.19 18.60 11.07
CA LYS A 198 -22.80 19.73 10.22
C LYS A 198 -21.31 19.69 9.95
N VAL A 199 -20.93 19.25 8.77
CA VAL A 199 -19.52 19.11 8.40
C VAL A 199 -19.05 20.29 7.54
N TYR A 200 -17.86 20.82 7.87
CA TYR A 200 -17.07 21.63 6.96
C TYR A 200 -15.94 20.77 6.39
N ILE A 201 -15.80 20.75 5.07
CA ILE A 201 -14.83 19.91 4.38
C ILE A 201 -13.65 20.80 3.93
N PHE A 202 -12.43 20.26 4.01
CA PHE A 202 -11.26 20.73 3.30
C PHE A 202 -10.80 19.63 2.34
N ASN A 203 -10.40 19.96 1.12
CA ASN A 203 -9.76 19.02 0.22
C ASN A 203 -8.62 19.67 -0.57
N ASP A 204 -7.57 18.91 -0.88
CA ASP A 204 -6.37 19.36 -1.57
C ASP A 204 -6.51 19.39 -3.10
N GLN A 205 -7.69 19.15 -3.64
CA GLN A 205 -8.03 19.06 -5.06
C GLN A 205 -7.24 18.00 -5.85
N GLN A 206 -6.43 17.18 -5.19
CA GLN A 206 -5.73 16.08 -5.83
C GLN A 206 -6.67 14.88 -6.05
N THR A 207 -6.21 13.89 -6.82
CA THR A 207 -7.00 12.72 -7.21
C THR A 207 -7.60 12.00 -6.00
N TYR A 208 -6.79 11.74 -4.96
CA TYR A 208 -7.27 11.13 -3.73
C TYR A 208 -8.15 12.08 -2.91
N GLY A 209 -7.63 13.26 -2.54
CA GLY A 209 -8.30 14.10 -1.56
C GLY A 209 -9.67 14.61 -2.02
N LEU A 210 -9.80 14.98 -3.29
CA LEU A 210 -11.11 15.36 -3.86
C LEU A 210 -12.04 14.14 -3.98
N GLY A 211 -11.51 12.97 -4.35
CA GLY A 211 -12.30 11.73 -4.48
C GLY A 211 -12.93 11.32 -3.14
N ILE A 212 -12.11 11.14 -2.11
CA ILE A 212 -12.61 10.75 -0.79
C ILE A 212 -13.53 11.80 -0.17
N ALA A 213 -13.28 13.10 -0.42
CA ALA A 213 -14.16 14.17 0.05
C ALA A 213 -15.56 14.09 -0.57
N LYS A 214 -15.66 13.78 -1.87
CA LYS A 214 -16.93 13.57 -2.56
C LYS A 214 -17.68 12.34 -2.03
N ASN A 215 -16.98 11.22 -1.88
CA ASN A 215 -17.56 9.98 -1.36
C ASN A 215 -18.05 10.14 0.08
N PHE A 216 -17.26 10.83 0.93
CA PHE A 216 -17.67 11.21 2.29
C PHE A 216 -18.93 12.09 2.27
N ALA A 217 -18.90 13.19 1.49
CA ALA A 217 -20.01 14.15 1.43
C ALA A 217 -21.31 13.46 0.96
N GLY A 218 -21.23 12.62 -0.07
CA GLY A 218 -22.39 11.89 -0.60
C GLY A 218 -23.06 11.00 0.46
N GLN A 219 -22.27 10.28 1.26
CA GLN A 219 -22.81 9.45 2.34
C GLN A 219 -23.31 10.29 3.52
N PHE A 220 -22.56 11.32 3.92
CA PHE A 220 -22.94 12.16 5.06
C PHE A 220 -24.31 12.82 4.85
N VAL A 221 -24.62 13.24 3.61
CA VAL A 221 -25.95 13.76 3.25
C VAL A 221 -27.00 12.66 3.28
N LYS A 222 -26.72 11.44 2.80
CA LYS A 222 -27.65 10.29 2.88
C LYS A 222 -27.99 9.95 4.33
N ASP A 223 -27.05 10.11 5.26
CA ASP A 223 -27.27 9.89 6.69
C ASP A 223 -28.10 11.01 7.36
N GLY A 224 -28.38 12.10 6.62
CA GLY A 224 -29.14 13.25 7.11
C GLY A 224 -28.26 14.41 7.62
N GLY A 225 -26.97 14.38 7.34
CA GLY A 225 -26.02 15.45 7.64
C GLY A 225 -26.07 16.61 6.65
N THR A 226 -25.47 17.72 7.04
CA THR A 226 -25.39 18.94 6.23
C THR A 226 -23.94 19.25 5.87
N ILE A 227 -23.68 19.44 4.58
CA ILE A 227 -22.40 19.96 4.07
C ILE A 227 -22.48 21.50 4.09
N LEU A 228 -21.57 22.14 4.81
CA LEU A 228 -21.61 23.60 5.04
C LEU A 228 -20.97 24.42 3.92
N ASP A 229 -20.20 23.80 3.04
CA ASP A 229 -19.58 24.45 1.87
C ASP A 229 -19.82 23.62 0.63
N SER A 230 -20.52 24.18 -0.36
CA SER A 230 -20.87 23.48 -1.62
C SER A 230 -19.65 23.10 -2.46
N ASP A 231 -18.54 23.86 -2.34
CA ASP A 231 -17.30 23.62 -3.09
C ASP A 231 -16.38 22.61 -2.38
N LEU A 232 -16.85 21.98 -1.29
CA LEU A 232 -16.12 21.05 -0.46
C LEU A 232 -14.75 21.60 0.02
N GLY A 233 -14.62 22.93 0.17
CA GLY A 233 -13.46 23.59 0.75
C GLY A 233 -12.14 23.32 -0.01
N GLY A 234 -12.18 23.27 -1.32
CA GLY A 234 -11.01 23.01 -2.16
C GLY A 234 -9.91 24.07 -2.01
N PHE A 235 -8.65 23.65 -1.94
CA PHE A 235 -7.50 24.55 -1.90
C PHE A 235 -6.31 23.98 -2.68
N ASP A 236 -5.39 24.84 -3.12
CA ASP A 236 -4.13 24.45 -3.72
C ASP A 236 -3.06 24.24 -2.62
N PRO A 237 -2.58 23.02 -2.37
CA PRO A 237 -1.60 22.75 -1.30
C PRO A 237 -0.21 23.36 -1.59
N GLY A 238 0.10 23.68 -2.85
CA GLY A 238 1.36 24.29 -3.24
C GLY A 238 1.46 25.76 -2.84
N SER A 239 0.34 26.49 -2.81
CA SER A 239 0.30 27.92 -2.53
C SER A 239 -0.38 28.27 -1.22
N THR A 240 -1.28 27.44 -0.69
CA THR A 240 -2.08 27.73 0.50
C THR A 240 -1.34 27.32 1.78
N ASN A 241 -1.09 28.27 2.65
CA ASN A 241 -0.42 28.05 3.96
C ASN A 241 -1.18 28.62 5.15
N ASP A 242 -2.21 29.44 4.94
CA ASP A 242 -3.06 30.00 5.98
C ASP A 242 -4.52 29.61 5.74
N PHE A 243 -5.11 28.88 6.70
CA PHE A 243 -6.45 28.34 6.65
C PHE A 243 -7.40 29.04 7.64
N LYS A 244 -6.93 30.10 8.34
CA LYS A 244 -7.73 30.75 9.39
C LYS A 244 -9.05 31.31 8.87
N ASN A 245 -9.06 31.84 7.64
CA ASN A 245 -10.30 32.35 7.04
C ASN A 245 -11.34 31.25 6.83
N GLN A 246 -10.92 30.10 6.27
CA GLN A 246 -11.81 28.95 6.08
C GLN A 246 -12.24 28.34 7.42
N ILE A 247 -11.35 28.28 8.42
CA ILE A 247 -11.68 27.81 9.77
C ILE A 247 -12.70 28.73 10.45
N ASN A 248 -12.52 30.05 10.34
CA ASN A 248 -13.49 31.01 10.85
C ASN A 248 -14.84 30.93 10.13
N ARG A 249 -14.82 30.67 8.81
CA ARG A 249 -16.03 30.41 8.02
C ARG A 249 -16.74 29.14 8.52
N ALA A 250 -16.00 28.04 8.73
CA ALA A 250 -16.55 26.81 9.30
C ALA A 250 -17.22 27.06 10.65
N LYS A 251 -16.56 27.83 11.54
CA LYS A 251 -17.12 28.26 12.84
C LYS A 251 -18.39 29.06 12.68
N SER A 252 -18.41 30.07 11.81
CA SER A 252 -19.57 30.95 11.61
C SER A 252 -20.78 30.21 11.05
N LEU A 253 -20.54 29.15 10.24
CA LEU A 253 -21.58 28.28 9.70
C LEU A 253 -22.05 27.20 10.70
N GLY A 254 -21.40 27.12 11.87
CA GLY A 254 -21.76 26.20 12.94
C GLY A 254 -21.31 24.76 12.67
N ALA A 255 -20.13 24.57 12.10
CA ALA A 255 -19.53 23.25 11.91
C ALA A 255 -19.36 22.55 13.26
N ASP A 256 -19.80 21.30 13.36
CA ASP A 256 -19.62 20.43 14.53
C ASP A 256 -18.61 19.30 14.27
N VAL A 257 -18.11 19.17 13.03
CA VAL A 257 -17.01 18.32 12.60
C VAL A 257 -16.32 18.94 11.40
N VAL A 258 -15.01 18.71 11.26
CA VAL A 258 -14.24 18.99 10.05
C VAL A 258 -13.89 17.66 9.40
N PHE A 259 -14.07 17.53 8.08
CA PHE A 259 -13.51 16.46 7.27
C PHE A 259 -12.39 16.97 6.39
N PHE A 260 -11.30 16.20 6.28
CA PHE A 260 -10.17 16.51 5.42
C PHE A 260 -9.93 15.39 4.39
N GLY A 261 -10.03 15.75 3.11
CA GLY A 261 -9.60 14.95 1.97
C GLY A 261 -8.25 15.43 1.48
N GLY A 262 -7.21 14.68 1.77
CA GLY A 262 -5.83 15.00 1.43
C GLY A 262 -4.85 14.21 2.28
N THR A 263 -3.55 14.56 2.19
CA THR A 263 -2.48 13.87 2.91
C THR A 263 -1.79 14.79 3.93
N THR A 264 -0.92 14.22 4.75
CA THR A 264 -0.08 15.01 5.64
C THR A 264 0.77 16.01 4.84
N ALA A 265 1.35 15.58 3.72
CA ALA A 265 2.16 16.43 2.86
C ALA A 265 1.35 17.57 2.21
N THR A 266 0.03 17.36 2.02
CA THR A 266 -0.89 18.37 1.49
C THR A 266 -1.61 19.16 2.58
N LYS A 267 -0.96 19.38 3.72
CA LYS A 267 -1.33 20.29 4.81
C LYS A 267 -2.29 19.75 5.88
N GLY A 268 -2.60 18.45 5.95
CA GLY A 268 -3.53 17.91 6.94
C GLY A 268 -3.21 18.31 8.38
N GLY A 269 -1.96 18.12 8.83
CA GLY A 269 -1.52 18.51 10.16
C GLY A 269 -1.49 20.03 10.39
N GLN A 270 -1.17 20.81 9.35
CA GLN A 270 -1.15 22.27 9.42
C GLN A 270 -2.57 22.85 9.59
N ILE A 271 -3.57 22.32 8.86
CA ILE A 271 -4.97 22.71 9.05
C ILE A 271 -5.38 22.42 10.50
N ARG A 272 -5.13 21.19 10.98
CA ARG A 272 -5.47 20.80 12.36
C ARG A 272 -4.79 21.69 13.40
N LYS A 273 -3.51 22.04 13.19
CA LYS A 273 -2.77 22.99 14.06
C LYS A 273 -3.45 24.37 14.11
N GLN A 274 -3.87 24.88 12.95
CA GLN A 274 -4.48 26.22 12.84
C GLN A 274 -5.91 26.28 13.40
N MET A 275 -6.59 25.15 13.59
CA MET A 275 -7.89 25.10 14.28
C MET A 275 -7.77 25.45 15.77
N ALA A 276 -6.57 25.41 16.36
CA ALA A 276 -6.35 25.71 17.77
C ALA A 276 -6.89 27.08 18.17
N GLY A 277 -7.75 27.12 19.20
CA GLY A 277 -8.37 28.37 19.69
C GLY A 277 -9.40 29.01 18.77
N LEU A 278 -9.54 28.52 17.53
CA LEU A 278 -10.52 29.00 16.57
C LEU A 278 -11.77 28.11 16.50
N LEU A 279 -11.58 26.81 16.33
CA LEU A 279 -12.64 25.82 16.13
C LEU A 279 -12.30 24.52 16.85
N ASP A 280 -12.96 24.21 17.95
CA ASP A 280 -12.75 22.98 18.73
C ASP A 280 -13.83 21.94 18.42
N VAL A 281 -13.60 21.21 17.34
CA VAL A 281 -14.48 20.11 16.90
C VAL A 281 -13.61 18.92 16.50
N PRO A 282 -14.17 17.69 16.41
CA PRO A 282 -13.45 16.56 15.84
C PRO A 282 -12.95 16.82 14.41
N TYR A 283 -11.76 16.32 14.11
CA TYR A 283 -11.16 16.32 12.79
C TYR A 283 -11.16 14.89 12.25
N VAL A 284 -11.84 14.62 11.14
CA VAL A 284 -11.98 13.32 10.54
C VAL A 284 -11.30 13.36 9.16
N ALA A 285 -10.57 12.33 8.81
CA ALA A 285 -9.93 12.22 7.50
C ALA A 285 -9.89 10.77 7.02
N GLY A 286 -9.50 10.58 5.78
CA GLY A 286 -9.09 9.28 5.28
C GLY A 286 -7.69 8.88 5.75
N ASP A 287 -7.10 7.91 5.08
CA ASP A 287 -5.79 7.35 5.39
C ASP A 287 -4.60 8.27 5.10
N GLY A 288 -4.78 9.34 4.37
CA GLY A 288 -3.73 10.32 4.06
C GLY A 288 -3.10 11.02 5.27
N ILE A 289 -3.65 10.83 6.47
CA ILE A 289 -3.07 11.32 7.73
C ILE A 289 -2.68 10.19 8.68
N SER A 290 -2.47 8.98 8.16
CA SER A 290 -2.15 7.79 8.97
C SER A 290 -0.71 7.78 9.51
N GLY A 291 0.20 8.51 8.87
CA GLY A 291 1.59 8.63 9.31
C GLY A 291 1.78 9.58 10.50
N ASN A 292 2.75 9.25 11.36
CA ASN A 292 3.03 10.04 12.58
C ASN A 292 3.47 11.48 12.31
N GLN A 293 3.83 11.82 11.07
CA GLN A 293 4.13 13.20 10.71
C GLN A 293 2.92 14.12 10.88
N PHE A 294 1.69 13.62 10.61
CA PHE A 294 0.46 14.38 10.91
C PHE A 294 0.41 14.81 12.38
N ALA A 295 0.65 13.88 13.30
CA ALA A 295 0.59 14.18 14.74
C ALA A 295 1.64 15.21 15.14
N LYS A 296 2.86 15.12 14.58
CA LYS A 296 3.94 16.10 14.80
C LYS A 296 3.57 17.48 14.27
N ASP A 297 3.00 17.56 13.07
CA ASP A 297 2.62 18.83 12.42
C ASP A 297 1.43 19.49 13.13
N ALA A 298 0.46 18.70 13.56
CA ALA A 298 -0.69 19.17 14.34
C ALA A 298 -0.29 19.60 15.78
N GLY A 299 0.82 19.07 16.30
CA GLY A 299 1.33 19.37 17.62
C GLY A 299 0.34 19.01 18.73
N ALA A 300 0.16 19.89 19.72
CA ALA A 300 -0.77 19.67 20.82
C ALA A 300 -2.24 19.44 20.38
N ASN A 301 -2.58 19.81 19.15
CA ASN A 301 -3.93 19.65 18.60
C ASN A 301 -4.15 18.35 17.83
N ALA A 302 -3.17 17.43 17.79
CA ALA A 302 -3.32 16.13 17.17
C ALA A 302 -4.47 15.32 17.79
N ALA A 303 -4.69 15.46 19.09
CA ALA A 303 -5.81 14.82 19.78
C ALA A 303 -7.16 15.20 19.17
N ASN A 304 -8.16 14.29 19.29
CA ASN A 304 -9.48 14.42 18.68
C ASN A 304 -9.47 14.48 17.16
N SER A 305 -8.41 13.92 16.54
CA SER A 305 -8.33 13.66 15.11
C SER A 305 -8.52 12.17 14.86
N TYR A 306 -9.38 11.82 13.90
CA TYR A 306 -9.72 10.44 13.53
C TYR A 306 -9.36 10.23 12.07
N PHE A 307 -8.90 9.03 11.76
CA PHE A 307 -8.62 8.66 10.38
C PHE A 307 -9.01 7.22 10.09
N THR A 308 -9.35 6.95 8.84
CA THR A 308 -9.64 5.61 8.37
C THR A 308 -8.44 5.03 7.65
N VAL A 309 -8.30 3.70 7.63
CA VAL A 309 -7.33 2.97 6.80
C VAL A 309 -8.10 1.92 6.01
N ALA A 310 -7.82 1.84 4.72
CA ALA A 310 -8.47 0.91 3.80
C ALA A 310 -7.90 -0.51 3.92
N GLY A 311 -8.15 -1.13 5.06
CA GLY A 311 -7.69 -2.47 5.40
C GLY A 311 -7.94 -2.83 6.86
N PRO A 312 -7.67 -4.09 7.24
CA PRO A 312 -7.85 -4.57 8.60
C PRO A 312 -6.75 -4.06 9.55
N TYR A 313 -7.03 -4.13 10.84
CA TYR A 313 -6.05 -3.81 11.90
C TYR A 313 -5.07 -4.97 12.11
N PRO A 314 -3.79 -4.86 11.64
CA PRO A 314 -2.86 -5.99 11.60
C PRO A 314 -2.53 -6.58 12.98
N GLN A 315 -2.56 -5.77 14.03
CA GLN A 315 -2.23 -6.20 15.38
C GLN A 315 -3.27 -7.18 15.97
N LYS A 316 -4.51 -7.17 15.45
CA LYS A 316 -5.58 -8.09 15.86
C LYS A 316 -5.75 -9.31 14.96
N LEU A 317 -5.06 -9.37 13.83
CA LEU A 317 -5.15 -10.49 12.91
C LEU A 317 -4.22 -11.64 13.32
N SER A 318 -4.76 -12.82 13.50
CA SER A 318 -3.94 -14.03 13.74
C SER A 318 -2.99 -14.32 12.58
N THR A 319 -3.40 -14.03 11.35
CA THR A 319 -2.58 -14.16 10.13
C THR A 319 -1.40 -13.20 10.08
N ALA A 320 -1.47 -12.05 10.76
CA ALA A 320 -0.41 -11.03 10.76
C ALA A 320 0.56 -11.15 11.94
N GLN A 321 0.34 -12.04 12.91
CA GLN A 321 1.18 -12.09 14.11
C GLN A 321 2.66 -12.34 13.79
N GLN A 322 2.96 -13.33 12.94
CA GLN A 322 4.33 -13.63 12.58
C GLN A 322 4.96 -12.49 11.77
N PHE A 323 4.19 -11.88 10.85
CA PHE A 323 4.63 -10.70 10.12
C PHE A 323 5.01 -9.54 11.07
N ASN A 324 4.18 -9.25 12.07
CA ASN A 324 4.46 -8.18 13.03
C ASN A 324 5.75 -8.43 13.81
N VAL A 325 6.01 -9.68 14.22
CA VAL A 325 7.25 -10.09 14.89
C VAL A 325 8.46 -9.94 13.97
N ASP A 326 8.38 -10.45 12.75
CA ASP A 326 9.46 -10.41 11.76
C ASP A 326 9.78 -8.97 11.34
N TYR A 327 8.74 -8.15 11.14
CA TYR A 327 8.88 -6.74 10.79
C TYR A 327 9.62 -5.97 11.90
N LYS A 328 9.19 -6.13 13.15
CA LYS A 328 9.84 -5.49 14.29
C LYS A 328 11.28 -5.94 14.48
N LYS A 329 11.55 -7.23 14.28
CA LYS A 329 12.91 -7.81 14.34
C LYS A 329 13.82 -7.23 13.25
N GLU A 330 13.32 -7.08 12.03
CA GLU A 330 14.11 -6.62 10.88
C GLU A 330 14.38 -5.11 10.92
N TYR A 331 13.38 -4.31 11.31
CA TYR A 331 13.45 -2.85 11.19
C TYR A 331 13.51 -2.12 12.53
N SER A 332 13.44 -2.81 13.66
CA SER A 332 13.38 -2.22 15.02
C SER A 332 12.24 -1.20 15.20
N GLN A 333 11.16 -1.36 14.42
CA GLN A 333 9.99 -0.49 14.41
C GLN A 333 8.73 -1.34 14.44
N ASP A 334 7.65 -0.78 14.98
CA ASP A 334 6.32 -1.38 14.84
C ASP A 334 5.77 -1.18 13.43
N VAL A 335 4.84 -2.04 13.03
CA VAL A 335 4.17 -1.93 11.73
C VAL A 335 3.39 -0.62 11.65
N GLY A 336 3.59 0.15 10.57
CA GLY A 336 2.78 1.31 10.24
C GLY A 336 1.56 0.94 9.41
N ALA A 337 0.72 1.91 9.13
CA ALA A 337 -0.35 1.75 8.16
C ALA A 337 0.21 1.24 6.83
N TYR A 338 -0.51 0.34 6.18
CA TYR A 338 -0.13 -0.25 4.89
C TYR A 338 1.15 -1.11 4.85
N SER A 339 1.85 -1.32 5.97
CA SER A 339 2.99 -2.26 6.01
C SER A 339 2.58 -3.68 5.64
N ALA A 340 1.47 -4.15 6.21
CA ALA A 340 0.93 -5.49 5.96
C ALA A 340 0.37 -5.61 4.53
N GLN A 341 -0.30 -4.57 4.05
CA GLN A 341 -0.81 -4.52 2.66
C GLN A 341 0.35 -4.55 1.65
N ALA A 342 1.44 -3.82 1.89
CA ALA A 342 2.61 -3.83 1.01
C ALA A 342 3.34 -5.18 1.03
N PHE A 343 3.37 -5.85 2.17
CA PHE A 343 3.85 -7.23 2.29
C PHE A 343 3.02 -8.18 1.41
N ASP A 344 1.69 -8.09 1.47
CA ASP A 344 0.80 -8.91 0.64
C ASP A 344 0.83 -8.52 -0.83
N ALA A 345 0.96 -7.22 -1.17
CA ALA A 345 1.15 -6.77 -2.54
C ALA A 345 2.39 -7.42 -3.18
N ALA A 346 3.53 -7.43 -2.46
CA ALA A 346 4.71 -8.17 -2.88
C ALA A 346 4.45 -9.69 -2.97
N GLY A 347 3.67 -10.23 -2.04
CA GLY A 347 3.34 -11.66 -1.97
C GLY A 347 2.52 -12.14 -3.16
N VAL A 348 1.53 -11.39 -3.61
CA VAL A 348 0.72 -11.76 -4.79
C VAL A 348 1.54 -11.66 -6.07
N ILE A 349 2.50 -10.70 -6.17
CA ILE A 349 3.45 -10.60 -7.29
C ILE A 349 4.37 -11.83 -7.30
N VAL A 350 4.96 -12.20 -6.17
CA VAL A 350 5.81 -13.41 -6.04
C VAL A 350 5.06 -14.66 -6.48
N ALA A 351 3.81 -14.83 -6.03
CA ALA A 351 2.97 -15.95 -6.42
C ALA A 351 2.64 -15.95 -7.93
N ALA A 352 2.38 -14.77 -8.50
CA ALA A 352 2.10 -14.63 -9.93
C ALA A 352 3.34 -14.95 -10.78
N ILE A 353 4.54 -14.50 -10.38
CA ILE A 353 5.80 -14.84 -11.05
C ILE A 353 6.01 -16.38 -11.04
N GLY A 354 5.75 -17.05 -9.90
CA GLY A 354 5.87 -18.51 -9.83
C GLY A 354 4.97 -19.22 -10.85
N ARG A 355 3.71 -18.81 -10.97
CA ARG A 355 2.79 -19.35 -11.98
C ARG A 355 3.23 -19.00 -13.42
N ALA A 356 3.78 -17.80 -13.61
CA ALA A 356 4.27 -17.37 -14.92
C ALA A 356 5.55 -18.11 -15.35
N ILE A 357 6.39 -18.56 -14.42
CA ILE A 357 7.52 -19.46 -14.71
C ILE A 357 7.03 -20.79 -15.30
N ASP A 358 5.92 -21.34 -14.76
CA ASP A 358 5.28 -22.53 -15.34
C ASP A 358 4.79 -22.28 -16.77
N ASP A 359 4.09 -21.16 -17.01
CA ASP A 359 3.63 -20.76 -18.35
C ASP A 359 4.79 -20.51 -19.34
N ALA A 360 5.97 -20.14 -18.82
CA ALA A 360 7.19 -19.92 -19.61
C ALA A 360 8.05 -21.19 -19.77
N GLY A 361 7.53 -22.38 -19.42
CA GLY A 361 8.25 -23.64 -19.53
C GLY A 361 9.53 -23.69 -18.68
N GLY A 362 9.50 -23.06 -17.51
CA GLY A 362 10.63 -22.98 -16.58
C GLY A 362 11.69 -21.93 -16.96
N SER A 363 11.43 -21.07 -17.94
CA SER A 363 12.27 -19.92 -18.31
C SER A 363 11.83 -18.66 -17.57
N GLN A 364 12.62 -17.58 -17.69
CA GLN A 364 12.20 -16.28 -17.17
C GLN A 364 10.91 -15.84 -17.88
N PRO A 365 9.82 -15.56 -17.15
CA PRO A 365 8.57 -15.15 -17.78
C PRO A 365 8.64 -13.72 -18.31
N THR A 366 7.77 -13.41 -19.25
CA THR A 366 7.54 -12.04 -19.71
C THR A 366 6.66 -11.27 -18.71
N ARG A 367 6.69 -9.94 -18.78
CA ARG A 367 5.78 -9.08 -17.97
C ARG A 367 4.31 -9.36 -18.26
N ASP A 368 3.95 -9.55 -19.53
CA ASP A 368 2.57 -9.87 -19.92
C ASP A 368 2.10 -11.21 -19.30
N GLN A 369 2.98 -12.24 -19.22
CA GLN A 369 2.65 -13.49 -18.51
C GLN A 369 2.43 -13.26 -17.02
N VAL A 370 3.27 -12.46 -16.37
CA VAL A 370 3.10 -12.13 -14.94
C VAL A 370 1.79 -11.36 -14.71
N THR A 371 1.49 -10.36 -15.56
CA THR A 371 0.24 -9.59 -15.49
C THR A 371 -0.98 -10.48 -15.68
N ALA A 372 -0.94 -11.40 -16.63
CA ALA A 372 -2.01 -12.37 -16.85
C ALA A 372 -2.21 -13.31 -15.63
N GLN A 373 -1.13 -13.71 -14.96
CA GLN A 373 -1.20 -14.52 -13.75
C GLN A 373 -1.67 -13.72 -12.52
N LEU A 374 -1.35 -12.42 -12.42
CA LEU A 374 -1.90 -11.54 -11.39
C LEU A 374 -3.43 -11.41 -11.49
N ALA A 375 -3.95 -11.24 -12.70
CA ALA A 375 -5.38 -11.17 -12.95
C ALA A 375 -6.14 -12.44 -12.50
N LYS A 376 -5.46 -13.58 -12.42
CA LYS A 376 -6.01 -14.86 -11.92
C LYS A 376 -5.89 -15.03 -10.40
N THR A 377 -5.42 -14.03 -9.66
CA THR A 377 -5.26 -14.16 -8.21
C THR A 377 -6.61 -14.35 -7.54
N LYS A 378 -6.78 -15.52 -6.95
CA LYS A 378 -7.98 -15.91 -6.22
C LYS A 378 -7.58 -16.61 -4.93
N ASP A 379 -8.24 -16.27 -3.83
CA ASP A 379 -8.09 -16.88 -2.52
C ASP A 379 -6.64 -16.90 -2.00
N TYR A 380 -5.83 -15.89 -2.37
CA TYR A 380 -4.47 -15.72 -1.86
C TYR A 380 -4.51 -15.50 -0.34
N LYS A 381 -3.86 -16.38 0.42
CA LYS A 381 -3.77 -16.31 1.87
C LYS A 381 -2.61 -15.41 2.26
N GLY A 382 -2.91 -14.16 2.52
CA GLY A 382 -1.97 -13.14 2.95
C GLY A 382 -2.06 -12.86 4.46
N VAL A 383 -1.25 -11.90 4.91
CA VAL A 383 -1.24 -11.47 6.32
C VAL A 383 -2.44 -10.56 6.64
N ILE A 384 -2.99 -9.85 5.64
CA ILE A 384 -4.20 -9.04 5.80
C ILE A 384 -5.49 -9.86 5.66
N GLY A 385 -5.39 -11.15 5.39
CA GLY A 385 -6.52 -12.04 5.15
C GLY A 385 -6.47 -12.67 3.76
N THR A 386 -7.64 -12.93 3.18
CA THR A 386 -7.74 -13.58 1.87
C THR A 386 -7.96 -12.53 0.78
N THR A 387 -7.03 -12.45 -0.17
CA THR A 387 -7.11 -11.53 -1.32
C THR A 387 -7.58 -12.28 -2.57
N THR A 388 -8.62 -11.76 -3.19
CA THR A 388 -9.09 -12.10 -4.53
C THR A 388 -9.23 -10.79 -5.29
N PHE A 389 -8.74 -10.71 -6.53
CA PHE A 389 -9.00 -9.56 -7.37
C PHE A 389 -10.28 -9.76 -8.18
N ASP A 390 -11.09 -8.72 -8.24
CA ASP A 390 -12.23 -8.65 -9.14
C ASP A 390 -11.82 -8.33 -10.59
N SER A 391 -12.78 -8.18 -11.48
CA SER A 391 -12.53 -7.86 -12.89
C SER A 391 -11.85 -6.50 -13.12
N ASN A 392 -11.93 -5.60 -12.15
CA ASN A 392 -11.29 -4.30 -12.18
C ASN A 392 -9.85 -4.33 -11.65
N GLY A 393 -9.45 -5.42 -10.98
CA GLY A 393 -8.18 -5.56 -10.25
C GLY A 393 -8.26 -5.05 -8.81
N ASP A 394 -9.46 -4.78 -8.30
CA ASP A 394 -9.67 -4.38 -6.92
C ASP A 394 -9.81 -5.62 -6.01
N THR A 395 -9.33 -5.50 -4.77
CA THR A 395 -9.54 -6.57 -3.78
C THR A 395 -11.00 -6.71 -3.41
N THR A 396 -11.45 -7.96 -3.21
CA THR A 396 -12.77 -8.25 -2.63
C THR A 396 -12.80 -8.08 -1.10
N LEU A 397 -11.66 -7.80 -0.47
CA LEU A 397 -11.56 -7.56 0.97
C LEU A 397 -11.97 -6.11 1.29
N LYS A 398 -13.20 -5.91 1.75
CA LYS A 398 -13.77 -4.59 2.01
C LYS A 398 -13.80 -4.32 3.51
N ILE A 399 -12.65 -3.99 4.08
CA ILE A 399 -12.49 -3.69 5.50
C ILE A 399 -11.94 -2.26 5.66
N ILE A 400 -12.55 -1.50 6.56
CA ILE A 400 -12.07 -0.18 6.97
C ILE A 400 -11.82 -0.21 8.47
N THR A 401 -10.64 0.24 8.88
CA THR A 401 -10.28 0.43 10.28
C THR A 401 -10.25 1.92 10.61
N VAL A 402 -10.83 2.30 11.73
CA VAL A 402 -10.83 3.67 12.24
C VAL A 402 -9.83 3.79 13.39
N TYR A 403 -9.00 4.80 13.33
CA TYR A 403 -8.01 5.15 14.34
C TYR A 403 -8.25 6.56 14.89
N LYS A 404 -7.61 6.85 16.00
CA LYS A 404 -7.61 8.18 16.63
C LYS A 404 -6.20 8.58 17.02
N TRP A 405 -5.78 9.76 16.68
CA TRP A 405 -4.59 10.40 17.23
C TRP A 405 -4.87 10.88 18.66
N THR A 406 -3.95 10.60 19.58
CA THR A 406 -4.09 10.91 21.01
C THR A 406 -3.17 12.04 21.47
N SER A 407 -2.04 12.23 20.79
CA SER A 407 -1.05 13.28 21.08
C SER A 407 -0.10 13.51 19.91
N ALA A 408 0.73 14.54 19.99
CA ALA A 408 1.82 14.81 19.03
C ALA A 408 2.90 13.73 19.00
N ASN A 409 3.03 12.92 20.05
CA ASN A 409 4.03 11.87 20.18
C ASN A 409 3.48 10.48 19.83
N ASP A 410 2.24 10.41 19.40
CA ASP A 410 1.60 9.16 18.97
C ASP A 410 2.29 8.66 17.67
N THR A 411 2.61 7.38 17.61
CA THR A 411 3.41 6.79 16.52
C THR A 411 2.60 6.08 15.45
N GLY A 412 1.30 5.86 15.65
CA GLY A 412 0.46 5.12 14.68
C GLY A 412 -1.03 5.22 14.92
N GLY A 413 -1.46 6.08 15.85
CA GLY A 413 -2.85 6.19 16.25
C GLY A 413 -3.35 5.00 17.07
N THR A 414 -4.40 5.24 17.84
CA THR A 414 -5.07 4.23 18.64
C THR A 414 -6.26 3.66 17.88
N PHE A 415 -6.39 2.35 17.84
CA PHE A 415 -7.57 1.66 17.26
C PHE A 415 -8.86 2.12 17.93
N VAL A 416 -9.87 2.45 17.14
CA VAL A 416 -11.20 2.86 17.60
C VAL A 416 -12.26 1.84 17.18
N ASP A 417 -12.36 1.54 15.88
CA ASP A 417 -13.42 0.68 15.32
C ASP A 417 -12.92 -0.02 14.05
N GLN A 418 -13.60 -1.06 13.63
CA GLN A 418 -13.38 -1.72 12.35
C GLN A 418 -14.70 -2.18 11.74
N VAL A 419 -14.90 -1.83 10.48
CA VAL A 419 -16.11 -2.16 9.73
C VAL A 419 -15.76 -3.06 8.56
N THR A 420 -16.53 -4.15 8.39
CA THR A 420 -16.51 -4.96 7.17
C THR A 420 -17.77 -4.62 6.38
N VAL A 421 -17.57 -4.19 5.13
CA VAL A 421 -18.66 -3.84 4.23
C VAL A 421 -18.97 -5.04 3.33
N ALA A 422 -20.23 -5.41 3.22
CA ALA A 422 -20.68 -6.57 2.45
C ALA A 422 -20.48 -6.40 0.93
#